data_76bde778cebecb1ad48c673a38660610
#
_entry.id   76bde778cebecb1ad48c673a38660610
#
_cell.length_a   1.000
_cell.length_b   1.000
_cell.length_c   1.000
_cell.angle_alpha   90.00
_cell.angle_beta   90.00
_cell.angle_gamma   90.00
#
_symmetry.space_group_name_H-M   'P 1'
#
loop_
_entity.id
_entity.type
_entity.pdbx_description
1 polymer ?
#
loop_
_entity_poly.entity_id
_entity_poly.type
_entity_poly.pdbx_seq_one_letter_code
_entity_poly.pdbx_strand_id
1 'polypeptide(L)'
;MAMSTTSGGGVKAEPNVTPMIDVMLVLLIIFMVVTPALLAGFNAQPPVGQNVKDHPEDAENDQVLGIDRDGNYYLNKRPISKDDIGREIKRIYDARQVDKIMYLKADKDLEYSKVQDATDIAAKNGVAMMAMISDQKMGTVSTVEGDSRAQHTAAPAGGKP
;
A
#
# COMPACT_ATOMS: atom_id res chain seq x y z
N MET A 1 46.57 -37.57 -59.88
CA MET A 1 45.35 -36.74 -59.81
C MET A 1 45.02 -36.54 -58.36
N ALA A 2 45.32 -35.37 -57.82
CA ALA A 2 45.05 -35.00 -56.43
C ALA A 2 43.78 -34.13 -56.40
N MET A 3 42.69 -34.63 -55.78
CA MET A 3 41.48 -33.86 -55.55
C MET A 3 41.68 -33.02 -54.31
N SER A 4 41.70 -31.70 -54.50
CA SER A 4 41.68 -30.71 -53.46
C SER A 4 40.27 -30.56 -52.92
N THR A 5 40.05 -30.96 -51.69
CA THR A 5 38.78 -30.70 -51.00
C THR A 5 38.75 -29.27 -50.46
N THR A 6 37.98 -28.42 -51.08
CA THR A 6 37.75 -27.05 -50.64
C THR A 6 36.95 -27.09 -49.32
N SER A 7 37.59 -26.74 -48.22
CA SER A 7 36.96 -26.52 -46.93
C SER A 7 36.07 -25.27 -47.02
N GLY A 8 34.74 -25.50 -47.02
CA GLY A 8 33.75 -24.43 -46.94
C GLY A 8 33.80 -23.72 -45.62
N GLY A 9 34.37 -22.47 -45.62
CA GLY A 9 34.30 -21.58 -44.51
C GLY A 9 32.87 -21.10 -44.27
N GLY A 10 32.16 -21.77 -43.38
CA GLY A 10 30.87 -21.30 -42.90
C GLY A 10 31.01 -19.93 -42.26
N VAL A 11 30.27 -18.95 -42.73
CA VAL A 11 30.15 -17.63 -42.09
C VAL A 11 29.55 -17.86 -40.71
N LYS A 12 30.37 -17.76 -39.67
CA LYS A 12 29.89 -17.68 -38.30
C LYS A 12 29.21 -16.31 -38.13
N ALA A 13 27.93 -16.27 -38.27
CA ALA A 13 27.10 -15.14 -37.88
C ALA A 13 27.05 -15.12 -36.35
N GLU A 14 28.02 -14.50 -35.70
CA GLU A 14 27.94 -14.21 -34.28
C GLU A 14 26.90 -13.08 -34.11
N PRO A 15 25.79 -13.32 -33.37
CA PRO A 15 24.80 -12.27 -33.15
C PRO A 15 25.47 -11.12 -32.40
N ASN A 16 25.41 -9.92 -33.00
CA ASN A 16 25.92 -8.72 -32.33
C ASN A 16 24.99 -8.40 -31.18
N VAL A 17 25.41 -8.69 -29.94
CA VAL A 17 24.63 -8.48 -28.71
C VAL A 17 24.63 -7.03 -28.23
N THR A 18 25.46 -6.18 -28.81
CA THR A 18 25.59 -4.77 -28.41
C THR A 18 24.26 -4.01 -28.50
N PRO A 19 23.44 -4.11 -29.57
CA PRO A 19 22.14 -3.44 -29.61
C PRO A 19 21.17 -3.96 -28.55
N MET A 20 21.23 -5.24 -28.21
CA MET A 20 20.40 -5.82 -27.18
C MET A 20 20.76 -5.31 -25.78
N ILE A 21 22.08 -5.22 -25.50
CA ILE A 21 22.59 -4.71 -24.23
C ILE A 21 22.20 -3.24 -24.05
N ASP A 22 22.27 -2.43 -25.09
CA ASP A 22 21.89 -1.01 -25.03
C ASP A 22 20.41 -0.84 -24.66
N VAL A 23 19.52 -1.58 -25.33
CA VAL A 23 18.09 -1.56 -24.97
C VAL A 23 17.86 -2.03 -23.53
N MET A 24 18.54 -3.09 -23.08
CA MET A 24 18.40 -3.57 -21.71
C MET A 24 18.92 -2.55 -20.68
N LEU A 25 20.04 -1.87 -20.96
CA LEU A 25 20.58 -0.82 -20.10
C LEU A 25 19.63 0.38 -20.02
N VAL A 26 19.07 0.82 -21.14
CA VAL A 26 18.10 1.92 -21.17
C VAL A 26 16.84 1.58 -20.37
N LEU A 27 16.30 0.38 -20.55
CA LEU A 27 15.16 -0.09 -19.78
C LEU A 27 15.49 -0.19 -18.27
N LEU A 28 16.69 -0.67 -17.93
CA LEU A 28 17.12 -0.74 -16.54
C LEU A 28 17.16 0.64 -15.89
N ILE A 29 17.73 1.63 -16.56
CA ILE A 29 17.79 3.01 -16.07
C ILE A 29 16.38 3.61 -15.92
N ILE A 30 15.51 3.39 -16.90
CA ILE A 30 14.13 3.87 -16.84
C ILE A 30 13.43 3.25 -15.62
N PHE A 31 13.50 1.96 -15.41
CA PHE A 31 12.90 1.30 -14.24
C PHE A 31 13.52 1.80 -12.94
N MET A 32 14.82 2.02 -12.87
CA MET A 32 15.51 2.53 -11.68
C MET A 32 15.02 3.94 -11.30
N VAL A 33 14.73 4.79 -12.28
CA VAL A 33 14.25 6.17 -12.04
C VAL A 33 12.74 6.21 -11.75
N VAL A 34 11.94 5.38 -12.44
CA VAL A 34 10.48 5.38 -12.31
C VAL A 34 10.01 4.69 -11.02
N THR A 35 10.73 3.65 -10.58
CA THR A 35 10.32 2.86 -9.40
C THR A 35 10.18 3.71 -8.12
N PRO A 36 11.13 4.58 -7.72
CA PRO A 36 10.96 5.44 -6.56
C PRO A 36 9.78 6.42 -6.69
N ALA A 37 9.53 6.92 -7.90
CA ALA A 37 8.41 7.84 -8.15
C ALA A 37 7.05 7.16 -7.98
N LEU A 38 6.95 5.88 -8.31
CA LEU A 38 5.73 5.09 -8.10
C LEU A 38 5.55 4.67 -6.63
N LEU A 39 6.67 4.51 -5.90
CA LEU A 39 6.67 4.18 -4.48
C LEU A 39 6.51 5.41 -3.57
N ALA A 40 6.63 6.63 -4.11
CA ALA A 40 6.34 7.87 -3.40
C ALA A 40 4.83 8.02 -3.12
N GLY A 41 4.19 6.92 -2.72
CA GLY A 41 2.84 6.86 -2.24
C GLY A 41 2.74 7.35 -0.79
N PHE A 42 1.53 7.42 -0.31
CA PHE A 42 1.18 7.78 1.05
C PHE A 42 2.03 7.02 2.09
N ASN A 43 2.82 7.75 2.87
CA ASN A 43 3.68 7.22 3.90
C ASN A 43 3.35 7.87 5.24
N ALA A 44 2.43 7.27 5.99
CA ALA A 44 2.13 7.63 7.36
C ALA A 44 2.45 6.47 8.29
N GLN A 45 3.09 6.77 9.41
CA GLN A 45 3.30 5.83 10.49
C GLN A 45 2.11 5.94 11.46
N PRO A 46 1.20 4.96 11.50
CA PRO A 46 0.04 5.03 12.37
C PRO A 46 0.45 4.96 13.85
N PRO A 47 -0.37 5.48 14.77
CA PRO A 47 -0.14 5.36 16.19
C PRO A 47 -0.20 3.90 16.63
N VAL A 48 0.49 3.57 17.71
CA VAL A 48 0.56 2.21 18.26
C VAL A 48 -0.53 2.01 19.30
N GLY A 49 -1.38 1.01 19.08
CA GLY A 49 -2.43 0.55 20.01
C GLY A 49 -2.09 -0.77 20.70
N GLN A 50 -2.74 -1.06 21.84
CA GLN A 50 -2.54 -2.33 22.56
C GLN A 50 -3.57 -3.40 22.14
N ASN A 51 -4.80 -2.99 21.88
CA ASN A 51 -5.92 -3.88 21.56
C ASN A 51 -6.48 -3.50 20.19
N VAL A 52 -5.71 -3.76 19.13
CA VAL A 52 -6.09 -3.45 17.76
C VAL A 52 -6.71 -4.70 17.15
N LYS A 53 -7.87 -4.56 16.55
CA LYS A 53 -8.50 -5.64 15.78
C LYS A 53 -7.79 -5.78 14.44
N ASP A 54 -7.47 -7.01 14.08
CA ASP A 54 -6.89 -7.28 12.77
C ASP A 54 -7.88 -6.97 11.66
N HIS A 55 -7.41 -6.19 10.67
CA HIS A 55 -8.18 -5.89 9.48
C HIS A 55 -7.24 -5.96 8.28
N PRO A 56 -7.55 -6.73 7.25
CA PRO A 56 -6.70 -6.79 6.07
C PRO A 56 -6.64 -5.41 5.41
N GLU A 57 -5.43 -4.88 5.21
CA GLU A 57 -5.21 -3.52 4.67
C GLU A 57 -5.74 -3.32 3.24
N ASP A 58 -6.08 -4.39 2.54
CA ASP A 58 -6.45 -4.40 1.13
C ASP A 58 -7.82 -5.06 0.89
N ALA A 59 -8.77 -4.94 1.82
CA ALA A 59 -10.14 -5.35 1.52
C ALA A 59 -10.65 -4.51 0.35
N GLU A 60 -11.03 -5.15 -0.75
CA GLU A 60 -11.32 -4.55 -2.06
C GLU A 60 -12.35 -3.41 -2.03
N ASN A 61 -13.16 -3.35 -0.99
CA ASN A 61 -14.23 -2.34 -0.84
C ASN A 61 -13.91 -1.24 0.17
N ASP A 62 -12.79 -1.31 0.87
CA ASP A 62 -12.47 -0.36 1.91
C ASP A 62 -12.00 0.97 1.35
N GLN A 63 -12.49 2.03 1.95
CA GLN A 63 -12.07 3.38 1.62
C GLN A 63 -11.14 3.87 2.72
N VAL A 64 -9.90 4.16 2.35
CA VAL A 64 -8.88 4.61 3.29
C VAL A 64 -8.56 6.08 3.02
N LEU A 65 -8.84 6.91 4.02
CA LEU A 65 -8.40 8.29 4.07
C LEU A 65 -7.07 8.36 4.80
N GLY A 66 -6.02 8.76 4.11
CA GLY A 66 -4.69 8.93 4.65
C GLY A 66 -4.37 10.38 4.93
N ILE A 67 -3.64 10.66 6.02
CA ILE A 67 -3.06 11.97 6.30
C ILE A 67 -1.60 11.76 6.67
N ASP A 68 -0.69 12.36 5.91
CA ASP A 68 0.72 12.28 6.20
C ASP A 68 1.14 13.25 7.32
N ARG A 69 2.40 13.21 7.69
CA ARG A 69 2.98 14.08 8.73
C ARG A 69 2.87 15.57 8.39
N ASP A 70 2.91 15.91 7.11
CA ASP A 70 2.84 17.30 6.61
C ASP A 70 1.40 17.80 6.51
N GLY A 71 0.42 16.93 6.76
CA GLY A 71 -1.01 17.24 6.68
C GLY A 71 -1.60 17.16 5.29
N ASN A 72 -0.93 16.49 4.35
CA ASN A 72 -1.48 16.22 3.03
C ASN A 72 -2.47 15.06 3.09
N TYR A 73 -3.53 15.15 2.31
CA TYR A 73 -4.59 14.17 2.26
C TYR A 73 -4.40 13.18 1.10
N TYR A 74 -4.72 11.93 1.38
CA TYR A 74 -4.67 10.84 0.41
C TYR A 74 -5.95 10.02 0.51
N LEU A 75 -6.62 9.79 -0.60
CA LEU A 75 -7.76 8.88 -0.67
C LEU A 75 -7.35 7.64 -1.47
N ASN A 76 -7.41 6.48 -0.84
CA ASN A 76 -6.98 5.21 -1.43
C ASN A 76 -5.56 5.28 -2.03
N LYS A 77 -4.61 5.81 -1.25
CA LYS A 77 -3.19 5.99 -1.63
C LYS A 77 -2.96 7.06 -2.74
N ARG A 78 -4.00 7.78 -3.20
CA ARG A 78 -3.87 8.85 -4.19
C ARG A 78 -3.94 10.20 -3.50
N PRO A 79 -3.03 11.14 -3.82
CA PRO A 79 -3.07 12.48 -3.24
C PRO A 79 -4.35 13.20 -3.68
N ILE A 80 -4.97 13.90 -2.74
CA ILE A 80 -6.19 14.67 -2.96
C ILE A 80 -6.11 16.00 -2.22
N SER A 81 -6.67 17.05 -2.81
CA SER A 81 -6.72 18.33 -2.13
C SER A 81 -7.80 18.36 -1.04
N LYS A 82 -7.62 19.20 -0.01
CA LYS A 82 -8.61 19.35 1.07
C LYS A 82 -9.99 19.77 0.53
N ASP A 83 -10.03 20.57 -0.53
CA ASP A 83 -11.27 21.08 -1.11
C ASP A 83 -12.02 20.04 -1.93
N ASP A 84 -11.29 19.06 -2.49
CA ASP A 84 -11.86 18.00 -3.33
C ASP A 84 -12.31 16.78 -2.54
N ILE A 85 -11.71 16.58 -1.36
CA ILE A 85 -11.92 15.38 -0.55
C ILE A 85 -13.40 15.17 -0.20
N GLY A 86 -14.11 16.22 0.19
CA GLY A 86 -15.54 16.13 0.52
C GLY A 86 -16.40 15.71 -0.67
N ARG A 87 -16.12 16.24 -1.86
CA ARG A 87 -16.84 15.90 -3.09
C ARG A 87 -16.61 14.44 -3.48
N GLU A 88 -15.37 13.98 -3.37
CA GLU A 88 -15.03 12.61 -3.74
C GLU A 88 -15.59 11.60 -2.73
N ILE A 89 -15.52 11.88 -1.44
CA ILE A 89 -16.15 11.07 -0.40
C ILE A 89 -17.66 10.98 -0.66
N LYS A 90 -18.32 12.10 -0.86
CA LYS A 90 -19.76 12.13 -1.15
C LYS A 90 -20.10 11.29 -2.37
N ARG A 91 -19.35 11.42 -3.46
CA ARG A 91 -19.55 10.63 -4.69
C ARG A 91 -19.48 9.13 -4.43
N ILE A 92 -18.52 8.68 -3.62
CA ILE A 92 -18.33 7.27 -3.27
C ILE A 92 -19.46 6.76 -2.37
N TYR A 93 -19.81 7.53 -1.34
CA TYR A 93 -20.77 7.09 -0.32
C TYR A 93 -22.25 7.30 -0.69
N ASP A 94 -22.56 8.22 -1.62
CA ASP A 94 -23.90 8.33 -2.19
C ASP A 94 -24.24 7.10 -3.05
N ALA A 95 -23.26 6.48 -3.69
CA ALA A 95 -23.44 5.24 -4.45
C ALA A 95 -23.57 3.98 -3.55
N ARG A 96 -23.18 4.07 -2.27
CA ARG A 96 -23.22 2.95 -1.31
C ARG A 96 -24.46 3.02 -0.43
N GLN A 97 -25.19 1.92 -0.33
CA GLN A 97 -26.35 1.81 0.58
C GLN A 97 -26.03 1.12 1.91
N VAL A 98 -24.98 0.29 1.91
CA VAL A 98 -24.50 -0.46 3.08
C VAL A 98 -23.01 -0.20 3.28
N ASP A 99 -22.48 -0.50 4.47
CA ASP A 99 -21.07 -0.40 4.84
C ASP A 99 -20.45 1.00 4.60
N LYS A 100 -21.13 2.02 5.17
CA LYS A 100 -20.63 3.40 5.14
C LYS A 100 -19.52 3.62 6.18
N ILE A 101 -18.54 2.73 6.14
CA ILE A 101 -17.34 2.76 6.99
C ILE A 101 -16.19 3.33 6.18
N MET A 102 -15.44 4.25 6.76
CA MET A 102 -14.20 4.78 6.21
C MET A 102 -13.06 4.54 7.19
N TYR A 103 -11.94 4.10 6.69
CA TYR A 103 -10.73 3.90 7.49
C TYR A 103 -9.86 5.15 7.43
N LEU A 104 -9.39 5.62 8.58
CA LEU A 104 -8.48 6.75 8.70
C LEU A 104 -7.09 6.24 9.07
N LYS A 105 -6.11 6.52 8.24
CA LYS A 105 -4.70 6.28 8.51
C LYS A 105 -3.99 7.63 8.66
N ALA A 106 -3.72 8.03 9.88
CA ALA A 106 -3.05 9.28 10.19
C ALA A 106 -1.63 9.02 10.74
N ASP A 107 -0.69 9.91 10.47
CA ASP A 107 0.64 9.84 11.06
C ASP A 107 0.56 10.11 12.57
N LYS A 108 1.38 9.41 13.36
CA LYS A 108 1.41 9.51 14.83
C LYS A 108 1.81 10.89 15.33
N ASP A 109 2.62 11.62 14.55
CA ASP A 109 3.13 12.95 14.89
C ASP A 109 2.23 14.07 14.32
N LEU A 110 1.09 13.71 13.72
CA LEU A 110 0.14 14.66 13.15
C LEU A 110 -0.62 15.42 14.25
N GLU A 111 -0.85 16.70 14.02
CA GLU A 111 -1.67 17.52 14.90
C GLU A 111 -3.13 17.00 14.93
N TYR A 112 -3.69 16.82 16.11
CA TYR A 112 -5.04 16.31 16.32
C TYR A 112 -6.14 17.10 15.60
N SER A 113 -5.95 18.41 15.45
CA SER A 113 -6.86 19.29 14.70
C SER A 113 -7.08 18.83 13.27
N LYS A 114 -6.04 18.29 12.61
CA LYS A 114 -6.14 17.75 11.25
C LYS A 114 -6.95 16.47 11.19
N VAL A 115 -6.81 15.61 12.21
CA VAL A 115 -7.62 14.40 12.33
C VAL A 115 -9.09 14.75 12.54
N GLN A 116 -9.37 15.75 13.39
CA GLN A 116 -10.73 16.24 13.64
C GLN A 116 -11.35 16.82 12.37
N ASP A 117 -10.63 17.70 11.65
CA ASP A 117 -11.06 18.24 10.36
C ASP A 117 -11.45 17.15 9.37
N ALA A 118 -10.60 16.12 9.25
CA ALA A 118 -10.84 14.99 8.34
C ALA A 118 -12.10 14.22 8.71
N THR A 119 -12.28 13.98 10.01
CA THR A 119 -13.47 13.29 10.54
C THR A 119 -14.74 14.10 10.27
N ASP A 120 -14.69 15.41 10.47
CA ASP A 120 -15.82 16.31 10.21
C ASP A 120 -16.18 16.35 8.72
N ILE A 121 -15.17 16.40 7.86
CA ILE A 121 -15.40 16.35 6.41
C ILE A 121 -16.05 15.03 6.01
N ALA A 122 -15.56 13.90 6.52
CA ALA A 122 -16.12 12.59 6.22
C ALA A 122 -17.56 12.45 6.69
N ALA A 123 -17.85 12.84 7.93
CA ALA A 123 -19.19 12.76 8.52
C ALA A 123 -20.22 13.60 7.75
N LYS A 124 -19.84 14.82 7.31
CA LYS A 124 -20.69 15.70 6.52
C LYS A 124 -20.98 15.16 5.11
N ASN A 125 -20.18 14.23 4.62
CA ASN A 125 -20.26 13.69 3.26
C ASN A 125 -20.73 12.22 3.20
N GLY A 126 -21.45 11.76 4.24
CA GLY A 126 -22.19 10.49 4.18
C GLY A 126 -21.47 9.28 4.76
N VAL A 127 -20.32 9.47 5.40
CA VAL A 127 -19.65 8.41 6.17
C VAL A 127 -20.39 8.23 7.50
N ALA A 128 -20.85 7.01 7.79
CA ALA A 128 -21.58 6.70 9.02
C ALA A 128 -20.64 6.32 10.18
N MET A 129 -19.51 5.70 9.87
CA MET A 129 -18.52 5.27 10.86
C MET A 129 -17.11 5.51 10.32
N MET A 130 -16.24 6.05 11.17
CA MET A 130 -14.83 6.18 10.88
C MET A 130 -14.03 5.27 11.80
N ALA A 131 -13.25 4.37 11.23
CA ALA A 131 -12.36 3.47 11.95
C ALA A 131 -10.90 3.95 11.80
N MET A 132 -10.18 4.07 12.91
CA MET A 132 -8.79 4.50 12.87
C MET A 132 -7.87 3.29 12.73
N ILE A 133 -6.94 3.35 11.77
CA ILE A 133 -5.89 2.34 11.61
C ILE A 133 -4.76 2.63 12.60
N SER A 134 -4.39 1.62 13.38
CA SER A 134 -3.30 1.68 14.36
C SER A 134 -2.47 0.41 14.28
N ASP A 135 -1.17 0.53 14.53
CA ASP A 135 -0.29 -0.64 14.60
C ASP A 135 -0.40 -1.31 15.97
N GLN A 136 -0.35 -2.63 15.99
CA GLN A 136 -0.33 -3.38 17.24
C GLN A 136 1.03 -3.22 17.94
N LYS A 137 1.01 -2.91 19.23
CA LYS A 137 2.23 -2.83 20.03
C LYS A 137 2.95 -4.16 20.04
N MET A 138 4.24 -4.16 19.70
CA MET A 138 5.06 -5.38 19.73
C MET A 138 5.06 -6.03 21.12
N GLY A 139 4.91 -7.35 21.16
CA GLY A 139 4.90 -8.14 22.41
C GLY A 139 3.58 -8.10 23.18
N THR A 140 2.53 -7.50 22.63
CA THR A 140 1.19 -7.54 23.21
C THR A 140 0.25 -8.35 22.32
N VAL A 141 -0.66 -9.09 22.95
CA VAL A 141 -1.74 -9.81 22.26
C VAL A 141 -3.01 -9.01 22.42
N SER A 142 -3.73 -8.79 21.33
CA SER A 142 -5.03 -8.15 21.37
C SER A 142 -6.02 -9.06 22.12
N THR A 143 -6.82 -8.46 23.00
CA THR A 143 -7.92 -9.14 23.72
C THR A 143 -9.27 -8.94 23.02
N VAL A 144 -9.27 -8.32 21.85
CA VAL A 144 -10.50 -8.07 21.08
C VAL A 144 -10.99 -9.38 20.46
N GLU A 145 -12.25 -9.73 20.70
CA GLU A 145 -12.88 -10.89 20.13
C GLU A 145 -12.91 -10.81 18.60
N GLY A 146 -12.40 -11.86 17.92
CA GLY A 146 -12.30 -11.93 16.46
C GLY A 146 -10.96 -11.43 15.90
N ASP A 147 -9.95 -11.19 16.73
CA ASP A 147 -8.59 -10.96 16.27
C ASP A 147 -7.92 -12.28 15.87
N SER A 148 -7.64 -12.44 14.57
CA SER A 148 -6.98 -13.63 14.03
C SER A 148 -5.54 -13.81 14.51
N ARG A 149 -4.86 -12.74 14.93
CA ARG A 149 -3.50 -12.78 15.49
C ARG A 149 -3.44 -13.44 16.86
N ALA A 150 -4.49 -13.30 17.67
CA ALA A 150 -4.58 -13.96 18.98
C ALA A 150 -4.53 -15.48 18.88
N GLN A 151 -4.99 -16.05 17.76
CA GLN A 151 -4.99 -17.49 17.52
C GLN A 151 -3.63 -18.04 17.09
N HIS A 152 -2.75 -17.21 16.52
CA HIS A 152 -1.43 -17.64 16.03
C HIS A 152 -0.33 -17.57 17.10
N THR A 153 -0.50 -16.80 18.16
CA THR A 153 0.48 -16.67 19.26
C THR A 153 0.24 -17.61 20.43
N ALA A 154 -0.87 -18.32 20.46
CA ALA A 154 -1.09 -19.43 21.37
C ALA A 154 -0.34 -20.68 20.87
N ALA A 155 0.99 -20.66 20.91
CA ALA A 155 1.78 -21.87 20.83
C ALA A 155 1.36 -22.79 21.97
N PRO A 156 1.15 -24.10 21.76
CA PRO A 156 0.79 -25.02 22.82
C PRO A 156 1.94 -25.05 23.83
N ALA A 157 1.69 -24.54 25.01
CA ALA A 157 2.55 -24.76 26.15
C ALA A 157 2.62 -26.26 26.31
N GLY A 158 3.81 -26.79 26.01
CA GLY A 158 4.13 -28.22 25.98
C GLY A 158 3.62 -28.91 27.21
N GLY A 159 2.87 -29.96 26.92
CA GLY A 159 2.62 -30.98 27.88
C GLY A 159 3.93 -31.57 28.39
N LYS A 160 3.98 -31.81 29.62
CA LYS A 160 5.02 -32.59 30.26
C LYS A 160 4.42 -33.62 31.20
N PRO A 161 5.20 -34.66 31.38
CA PRO A 161 4.94 -36.09 31.40
C PRO A 161 4.23 -36.52 32.64
#